data_a15d2a319f0b9dcc6a2222793f8e06b8
#
_entry.id   a15d2a319f0b9dcc6a2222793f8e06b8
#
_cell.length_a   1.000
_cell.length_b   1.000
_cell.length_c   1.000
_cell.angle_alpha   90.00
_cell.angle_beta   90.00
_cell.angle_gamma   90.00
#
_symmetry.space_group_name_H-M   'P 1'
#
loop_
_entity.id
_entity.type
_entity.pdbx_description
1 polymer ?
#
loop_
_entity_poly.entity_id
_entity_poly.type
_entity_poly.pdbx_seq_one_letter_code
_entity_poly.pdbx_strand_id
1 'polypeptide(L)'
;MLNRGYAYTTIISGKDNGQTLLSHLASLYSHSTAQAWQQRLNDGEVALNGVTASGSEPVFAGQSLVWNRPPWIEPESPRHFEVLFEDPHLLAVNKPSGMPTLPGGGFMENTLLRLVQKQTPNANPVHRLGRGTSGIVLFAKTTEAAAKLSANWNTPRIQKIYRALAQGIARHDAYEILTPIGLVPHPLIGSVWAANPSGKPSKSLAKVISRTTSTQHLR
;
A
#
# COMPACT_ATOMS: atom_id res chain seq x y z
N MET A 1 -0.90 8.66 -17.50
CA MET A 1 -2.12 9.49 -17.50
C MET A 1 -1.95 10.58 -16.46
N LEU A 2 -2.26 11.84 -16.78
CA LEU A 2 -2.29 12.94 -15.81
C LEU A 2 -3.50 12.73 -14.90
N ASN A 3 -3.30 12.71 -13.57
CA ASN A 3 -4.37 12.63 -12.58
C ASN A 3 -4.88 14.04 -12.20
N ARG A 4 -5.77 14.13 -11.22
CA ARG A 4 -6.38 15.40 -10.79
C ARG A 4 -5.66 16.08 -9.64
N GLY A 5 -4.50 15.56 -9.21
CA GLY A 5 -3.90 15.96 -7.95
C GLY A 5 -4.61 15.35 -6.75
N TYR A 6 -4.11 15.63 -5.54
CA TYR A 6 -4.72 15.08 -4.33
C TYR A 6 -4.36 15.91 -3.09
N ALA A 7 -5.35 16.16 -2.24
CA ALA A 7 -5.14 16.79 -0.95
C ALA A 7 -4.85 15.75 0.13
N TYR A 8 -3.60 15.71 0.61
CA TYR A 8 -3.21 14.89 1.75
C TYR A 8 -3.45 15.67 3.03
N THR A 9 -4.37 15.19 3.86
CA THR A 9 -4.71 15.83 5.13
C THR A 9 -4.23 14.98 6.30
N THR A 10 -3.57 15.60 7.27
CA THR A 10 -3.16 14.97 8.52
C THR A 10 -3.36 15.92 9.70
N ILE A 11 -3.43 15.36 10.91
CA ILE A 11 -3.45 16.13 12.14
C ILE A 11 -2.09 16.00 12.82
N ILE A 12 -1.48 17.11 13.19
CA ILE A 12 -0.17 17.15 13.83
C ILE A 12 -0.25 16.50 15.22
N SER A 13 0.72 15.63 15.54
CA SER A 13 0.81 14.95 16.81
C SER A 13 1.55 15.79 17.86
N GLY A 14 1.35 15.50 19.15
CA GLY A 14 2.01 16.23 20.27
C GLY A 14 3.52 16.06 20.33
N LYS A 15 4.09 15.08 19.64
CA LYS A 15 5.55 14.84 19.59
C LYS A 15 6.30 15.92 18.80
N ASP A 16 5.60 16.66 17.98
CA ASP A 16 6.16 17.59 17.01
C ASP A 16 6.00 19.06 17.44
N ASN A 17 5.51 19.30 18.66
CA ASN A 17 5.25 20.64 19.18
C ASN A 17 6.47 21.55 19.16
N GLY A 18 6.30 22.75 18.60
CA GLY A 18 7.29 23.84 18.62
C GLY A 18 8.36 23.79 17.55
N GLN A 19 8.47 22.72 16.77
CA GLN A 19 9.37 22.70 15.61
C GLN A 19 8.77 23.52 14.45
N THR A 20 9.61 23.94 13.50
CA THR A 20 9.10 24.61 12.30
C THR A 20 8.36 23.63 11.40
N LEU A 21 7.36 24.10 10.64
CA LEU A 21 6.61 23.28 9.71
C LEU A 21 7.52 22.60 8.68
N LEU A 22 8.53 23.29 8.16
CA LEU A 22 9.49 22.69 7.22
C LEU A 22 10.27 21.54 7.87
N SER A 23 10.72 21.69 9.11
CA SER A 23 11.42 20.63 9.85
C SER A 23 10.50 19.42 10.09
N HIS A 24 9.24 19.66 10.46
CA HIS A 24 8.22 18.64 10.62
C HIS A 24 8.00 17.84 9.34
N LEU A 25 7.78 18.54 8.20
CA LEU A 25 7.56 17.91 6.90
C LEU A 25 8.76 17.06 6.47
N ALA A 26 9.98 17.58 6.61
CA ALA A 26 11.21 16.89 6.22
C ALA A 26 11.48 15.64 7.08
N SER A 27 11.17 15.70 8.38
CA SER A 27 11.38 14.57 9.30
C SER A 27 10.34 13.47 9.12
N LEU A 28 9.06 13.84 8.98
CA LEU A 28 7.95 12.89 8.90
C LEU A 28 7.84 12.24 7.51
N TYR A 29 8.12 12.99 6.45
CA TYR A 29 7.97 12.55 5.07
C TYR A 29 9.31 12.41 4.36
N SER A 30 10.10 11.44 4.78
CA SER A 30 11.46 11.15 4.30
C SER A 30 11.57 10.82 2.78
N HIS A 31 10.44 10.66 2.08
CA HIS A 31 10.42 10.49 0.63
C HIS A 31 10.74 11.76 -0.16
N SER A 32 10.84 12.90 0.52
CA SER A 32 11.18 14.20 -0.06
C SER A 32 12.20 14.94 0.79
N THR A 33 13.14 15.62 0.15
CA THR A 33 14.14 16.45 0.85
C THR A 33 13.51 17.72 1.44
N ALA A 34 14.19 18.35 2.41
CA ALA A 34 13.77 19.64 2.95
C ALA A 34 13.66 20.71 1.85
N GLN A 35 14.58 20.70 0.87
CA GLN A 35 14.53 21.61 -0.27
C GLN A 35 13.28 21.40 -1.14
N ALA A 36 12.89 20.14 -1.37
CA ALA A 36 11.67 19.84 -2.12
C ALA A 36 10.40 20.28 -1.36
N TRP A 37 10.39 20.17 -0.03
CA TRP A 37 9.31 20.68 0.79
C TRP A 37 9.26 22.21 0.80
N GLN A 38 10.42 22.88 0.88
CA GLN A 38 10.48 24.34 0.79
C GLN A 38 9.93 24.86 -0.56
N GLN A 39 10.23 24.16 -1.66
CA GLN A 39 9.68 24.55 -2.96
C GLN A 39 8.15 24.44 -2.99
N ARG A 40 7.57 23.35 -2.45
CA ARG A 40 6.10 23.18 -2.36
C ARG A 40 5.43 24.23 -1.48
N LEU A 41 6.09 24.63 -0.40
CA LEU A 41 5.64 25.74 0.45
C LEU A 41 5.63 27.05 -0.33
N ASN A 42 6.70 27.35 -1.07
CA ASN A 42 6.80 28.55 -1.92
C ASN A 42 5.75 28.54 -3.05
N ASP A 43 5.42 27.36 -3.58
CA ASP A 43 4.39 27.18 -4.61
C ASP A 43 2.95 27.23 -4.04
N GLY A 44 2.80 27.43 -2.71
CA GLY A 44 1.51 27.52 -2.05
C GLY A 44 0.74 26.20 -1.93
N GLU A 45 1.42 25.07 -2.12
CA GLU A 45 0.79 23.74 -2.06
C GLU A 45 0.45 23.30 -0.64
N VAL A 46 1.05 23.90 0.40
CA VAL A 46 0.91 23.46 1.80
C VAL A 46 0.12 24.48 2.61
N ALA A 47 -0.86 24.01 3.36
CA ALA A 47 -1.68 24.81 4.26
C ALA A 47 -1.65 24.26 5.68
N LEU A 48 -1.59 25.16 6.66
CA LEU A 48 -1.71 24.87 8.10
C LEU A 48 -2.99 25.53 8.61
N ASN A 49 -3.91 24.75 9.18
CA ASN A 49 -5.25 25.23 9.60
C ASN A 49 -6.00 26.01 8.51
N GLY A 50 -5.86 25.60 7.25
CA GLY A 50 -6.52 26.24 6.10
C GLY A 50 -5.83 27.48 5.56
N VAL A 51 -4.71 27.93 6.15
CA VAL A 51 -3.92 29.07 5.69
C VAL A 51 -2.65 28.55 4.98
N THR A 52 -2.35 29.09 3.80
CA THR A 52 -1.10 28.77 3.09
C THR A 52 0.10 29.08 3.97
N ALA A 53 1.00 28.13 4.07
CA ALA A 53 2.14 28.19 4.98
C ALA A 53 3.45 28.50 4.26
N SER A 54 4.40 29.14 4.97
CA SER A 54 5.75 29.46 4.47
C SER A 54 6.83 28.44 4.88
N GLY A 55 6.52 27.65 5.94
CA GLY A 55 7.44 26.65 6.49
C GLY A 55 8.16 27.10 7.77
N SER A 56 8.16 28.39 8.06
CA SER A 56 8.77 28.96 9.29
C SER A 56 7.86 28.91 10.50
N GLU A 57 6.57 28.66 10.31
CA GLU A 57 5.56 28.61 11.38
C GLU A 57 5.84 27.46 12.34
N PRO A 58 5.73 27.70 13.68
CA PRO A 58 5.79 26.63 14.66
C PRO A 58 4.53 25.74 14.55
N VAL A 59 4.71 24.43 14.61
CA VAL A 59 3.59 23.48 14.58
C VAL A 59 3.23 23.00 15.98
N PHE A 60 1.93 22.75 16.19
CA PHE A 60 1.37 22.28 17.47
C PHE A 60 0.38 21.15 17.25
N ALA A 61 0.23 20.31 18.28
CA ALA A 61 -0.74 19.22 18.28
C ALA A 61 -2.16 19.72 17.96
N GLY A 62 -2.88 18.92 17.19
CA GLY A 62 -4.26 19.21 16.80
C GLY A 62 -4.43 20.12 15.59
N GLN A 63 -3.36 20.74 15.09
CA GLN A 63 -3.42 21.53 13.86
C GLN A 63 -3.65 20.64 12.65
N SER A 64 -4.47 21.12 11.71
CA SER A 64 -4.72 20.47 10.43
C SER A 64 -3.64 20.88 9.41
N LEU A 65 -2.89 19.91 8.91
CA LEU A 65 -1.89 20.09 7.87
C LEU A 65 -2.41 19.48 6.57
N VAL A 66 -2.42 20.26 5.49
CA VAL A 66 -2.87 19.83 4.18
C VAL A 66 -1.79 20.10 3.15
N TRP A 67 -1.41 19.05 2.39
CA TRP A 67 -0.61 19.21 1.18
C TRP A 67 -1.50 18.99 -0.04
N ASN A 68 -1.77 20.05 -0.78
CA ASN A 68 -2.50 20.05 -2.05
C ASN A 68 -1.53 19.71 -3.18
N ARG A 69 -1.23 18.43 -3.32
CA ARG A 69 -0.34 17.97 -4.39
C ARG A 69 -0.97 18.24 -5.76
N PRO A 70 -0.29 18.97 -6.66
CA PRO A 70 -0.81 19.22 -7.99
C PRO A 70 -0.92 17.95 -8.83
N PRO A 71 -1.63 17.97 -9.97
CA PRO A 71 -1.71 16.84 -10.89
C PRO A 71 -0.34 16.33 -11.33
N TRP A 72 -0.17 15.00 -11.40
CA TRP A 72 1.05 14.38 -11.90
C TRP A 72 0.75 13.23 -12.86
N ILE A 73 1.73 12.88 -13.69
CA ILE A 73 1.64 11.71 -14.57
C ILE A 73 1.86 10.46 -13.73
N GLU A 74 0.82 9.64 -13.60
CA GLU A 74 0.95 8.35 -12.92
C GLU A 74 1.67 7.34 -13.81
N PRO A 75 2.48 6.45 -13.21
CA PRO A 75 3.06 5.35 -13.95
C PRO A 75 2.01 4.45 -14.62
N GLU A 76 2.40 3.72 -15.64
CA GLU A 76 1.51 2.78 -16.29
C GLU A 76 1.13 1.63 -15.39
N SER A 77 -0.12 1.21 -15.49
CA SER A 77 -0.72 0.12 -14.73
C SER A 77 -1.85 -0.49 -15.56
N PRO A 78 -2.14 -1.79 -15.44
CA PRO A 78 -3.36 -2.37 -15.97
C PRO A 78 -4.58 -1.57 -15.51
N ARG A 79 -5.58 -1.44 -16.39
CA ARG A 79 -6.79 -0.62 -16.12
C ARG A 79 -8.08 -1.43 -16.08
N HIS A 80 -7.96 -2.74 -16.13
CA HIS A 80 -9.08 -3.67 -16.08
C HIS A 80 -8.81 -4.75 -15.05
N PHE A 81 -9.86 -5.27 -14.47
CA PHE A 81 -9.88 -6.40 -13.58
C PHE A 81 -11.12 -7.26 -13.92
N GLU A 82 -11.09 -8.51 -13.52
CA GLU A 82 -12.20 -9.43 -13.69
C GLU A 82 -12.98 -9.54 -12.37
N VAL A 83 -14.32 -9.50 -12.43
CA VAL A 83 -15.18 -9.79 -11.30
C VAL A 83 -15.40 -11.30 -11.23
N LEU A 84 -15.01 -11.93 -10.13
CA LEU A 84 -15.16 -13.36 -9.89
C LEU A 84 -16.45 -13.70 -9.16
N PHE A 85 -16.88 -12.81 -8.27
CA PHE A 85 -18.10 -12.97 -7.47
C PHE A 85 -18.60 -11.61 -7.02
N GLU A 86 -19.90 -11.42 -7.00
CA GLU A 86 -20.55 -10.25 -6.45
C GLU A 86 -21.90 -10.59 -5.85
N ASP A 87 -22.16 -10.04 -4.65
CA ASP A 87 -23.47 -10.04 -4.00
C ASP A 87 -23.74 -8.66 -3.37
N PRO A 88 -24.84 -8.42 -2.63
CA PRO A 88 -25.09 -7.14 -1.96
C PRO A 88 -24.04 -6.72 -0.94
N HIS A 89 -23.24 -7.62 -0.41
CA HIS A 89 -22.32 -7.40 0.72
C HIS A 89 -20.84 -7.47 0.30
N LEU A 90 -20.52 -8.26 -0.70
CA LEU A 90 -19.15 -8.62 -1.08
C LEU A 90 -18.92 -8.48 -2.58
N LEU A 91 -17.69 -8.15 -2.95
CA LEU A 91 -17.17 -8.22 -4.30
C LEU A 91 -15.80 -8.89 -4.26
N ALA A 92 -15.62 -9.97 -5.03
CA ALA A 92 -14.33 -10.61 -5.24
C ALA A 92 -13.84 -10.33 -6.66
N VAL A 93 -12.63 -9.81 -6.80
CA VAL A 93 -12.05 -9.48 -8.09
C VAL A 93 -10.70 -10.16 -8.30
N ASN A 94 -10.39 -10.48 -9.54
CA ASN A 94 -9.07 -10.95 -9.95
C ASN A 94 -8.19 -9.74 -10.31
N LYS A 95 -7.28 -9.39 -9.41
CA LYS A 95 -6.33 -8.30 -9.64
C LYS A 95 -5.23 -8.76 -10.59
N PRO A 96 -4.96 -8.10 -11.72
CA PRO A 96 -3.81 -8.41 -12.56
C PRO A 96 -2.49 -8.04 -11.88
N SER A 97 -1.40 -8.70 -12.28
CA SER A 97 -0.03 -8.27 -11.94
C SER A 97 0.26 -6.88 -12.50
N GLY A 98 1.08 -6.10 -11.84
CA GLY A 98 1.41 -4.72 -12.24
C GLY A 98 0.45 -3.65 -11.70
N MET A 99 -0.77 -4.00 -11.29
CA MET A 99 -1.76 -3.09 -10.72
C MET A 99 -1.57 -2.96 -9.20
N PRO A 100 -1.40 -1.74 -8.64
CA PRO A 100 -1.43 -1.54 -7.19
C PRO A 100 -2.86 -1.71 -6.65
N THR A 101 -2.99 -2.26 -5.44
CA THR A 101 -4.31 -2.42 -4.81
C THR A 101 -4.85 -1.08 -4.28
N LEU A 102 -3.98 -0.27 -3.66
CA LEU A 102 -4.33 0.99 -3.00
C LEU A 102 -3.48 2.14 -3.54
N PRO A 103 -3.93 3.40 -3.39
CA PRO A 103 -3.12 4.57 -3.66
C PRO A 103 -1.80 4.56 -2.90
N GLY A 104 -0.73 5.00 -3.54
CA GLY A 104 0.62 5.09 -2.99
C GLY A 104 1.69 4.87 -4.05
N GLY A 105 2.96 5.23 -3.75
CA GLY A 105 4.09 5.04 -4.67
C GLY A 105 3.93 5.71 -6.04
N GLY A 106 3.27 6.87 -6.09
CA GLY A 106 3.01 7.60 -7.34
C GLY A 106 1.69 7.25 -8.03
N PHE A 107 0.97 6.24 -7.55
CA PHE A 107 -0.35 5.86 -8.05
C PHE A 107 -1.46 6.45 -7.17
N MET A 108 -2.48 7.02 -7.79
CA MET A 108 -3.67 7.55 -7.13
C MET A 108 -4.95 7.03 -7.82
N GLU A 109 -5.10 7.32 -9.10
CA GLU A 109 -6.26 6.96 -9.91
C GLU A 109 -6.12 5.53 -10.51
N ASN A 110 -4.90 5.15 -10.89
CA ASN A 110 -4.60 3.87 -11.53
C ASN A 110 -4.38 2.75 -10.48
N THR A 111 -5.34 2.57 -9.58
CA THR A 111 -5.31 1.53 -8.54
C THR A 111 -6.57 0.69 -8.60
N LEU A 112 -6.48 -0.56 -8.13
CA LEU A 112 -7.64 -1.44 -8.06
C LEU A 112 -8.80 -0.81 -7.27
N LEU A 113 -8.49 -0.20 -6.12
CA LEU A 113 -9.50 0.49 -5.31
C LEU A 113 -10.28 1.53 -6.15
N ARG A 114 -9.57 2.42 -6.86
CA ARG A 114 -10.23 3.48 -7.63
C ARG A 114 -11.03 2.93 -8.81
N LEU A 115 -10.52 1.91 -9.48
CA LEU A 115 -11.24 1.25 -10.57
C LEU A 115 -12.52 0.56 -10.09
N VAL A 116 -12.46 -0.14 -8.94
CA VAL A 116 -13.63 -0.77 -8.32
C VAL A 116 -14.63 0.30 -7.88
N GLN A 117 -14.19 1.36 -7.22
CA GLN A 117 -15.08 2.43 -6.73
C GLN A 117 -15.79 3.22 -7.83
N LYS A 118 -15.30 3.19 -9.08
CA LYS A 118 -16.04 3.74 -10.23
C LYS A 118 -17.33 2.96 -10.55
N GLN A 119 -17.35 1.67 -10.24
CA GLN A 119 -18.50 0.77 -10.48
C GLN A 119 -19.31 0.55 -9.19
N THR A 120 -18.63 0.47 -8.06
CA THR A 120 -19.20 0.18 -6.74
C THR A 120 -18.61 1.17 -5.71
N PRO A 121 -19.17 2.40 -5.58
CA PRO A 121 -18.55 3.51 -4.83
C PRO A 121 -18.22 3.22 -3.38
N ASN A 122 -19.02 2.40 -2.69
CA ASN A 122 -18.86 2.09 -1.26
C ASN A 122 -17.96 0.86 -1.02
N ALA A 123 -17.46 0.19 -2.07
CA ALA A 123 -16.62 -0.98 -1.92
C ALA A 123 -15.24 -0.61 -1.39
N ASN A 124 -14.81 -1.28 -0.32
CA ASN A 124 -13.50 -1.10 0.28
C ASN A 124 -12.79 -2.46 0.41
N PRO A 125 -11.50 -2.56 0.06
CA PRO A 125 -10.78 -3.82 0.13
C PRO A 125 -10.51 -4.19 1.60
N VAL A 126 -10.74 -5.44 1.94
CA VAL A 126 -10.48 -5.97 3.29
C VAL A 126 -9.03 -6.45 3.45
N HIS A 127 -8.31 -6.56 2.36
CA HIS A 127 -6.88 -6.88 2.30
C HIS A 127 -6.24 -6.31 1.04
N ARG A 128 -4.94 -6.46 0.91
CA ARG A 128 -4.21 -6.02 -0.28
C ARG A 128 -3.24 -7.08 -0.79
N LEU A 129 -3.01 -7.08 -2.08
CA LEU A 129 -1.90 -7.76 -2.74
C LEU A 129 -0.85 -6.73 -3.18
N GLY A 130 0.41 -7.11 -3.18
CA GLY A 130 1.49 -6.30 -3.75
C GLY A 130 1.26 -6.01 -5.23
N ARG A 131 1.89 -4.96 -5.78
CA ARG A 131 1.73 -4.57 -7.19
C ARG A 131 2.04 -5.71 -8.15
N GLY A 132 3.13 -6.44 -7.93
CA GLY A 132 3.55 -7.57 -8.77
C GLY A 132 2.73 -8.85 -8.56
N THR A 133 1.94 -8.96 -7.48
CA THR A 133 1.13 -10.15 -7.19
C THR A 133 -0.21 -10.03 -7.89
N SER A 134 -0.62 -11.08 -8.60
CA SER A 134 -1.97 -11.24 -9.15
C SER A 134 -2.84 -12.12 -8.26
N GLY A 135 -4.15 -12.06 -8.45
CA GLY A 135 -5.10 -12.97 -7.80
C GLY A 135 -6.24 -12.25 -7.07
N ILE A 136 -6.92 -12.98 -6.22
CA ILE A 136 -8.18 -12.56 -5.61
C ILE A 136 -7.97 -11.44 -4.59
N VAL A 137 -8.73 -10.36 -4.74
CA VAL A 137 -8.90 -9.30 -3.74
C VAL A 137 -10.37 -9.19 -3.38
N LEU A 138 -10.68 -9.26 -2.09
CA LEU A 138 -12.03 -9.13 -1.55
C LEU A 138 -12.31 -7.68 -1.17
N PHE A 139 -13.47 -7.19 -1.57
CA PHE A 139 -14.02 -5.90 -1.19
C PHE A 139 -15.30 -6.11 -0.38
N ALA A 140 -15.43 -5.40 0.73
CA ALA A 140 -16.69 -5.28 1.44
C ALA A 140 -17.47 -4.10 0.86
N LYS A 141 -18.75 -4.31 0.56
CA LYS A 141 -19.69 -3.28 0.06
C LYS A 141 -20.46 -2.63 1.22
N THR A 142 -20.45 -3.26 2.41
CA THR A 142 -21.13 -2.78 3.61
C THR A 142 -20.19 -2.81 4.82
N THR A 143 -20.44 -1.94 5.79
CA THR A 143 -19.68 -1.88 7.05
C THR A 143 -19.77 -3.19 7.84
N GLU A 144 -20.93 -3.85 7.81
CA GLU A 144 -21.14 -5.13 8.47
C GLU A 144 -20.27 -6.24 7.87
N ALA A 145 -20.21 -6.32 6.52
CA ALA A 145 -19.35 -7.28 5.83
C ALA A 145 -17.86 -6.99 6.12
N ALA A 146 -17.44 -5.73 6.14
CA ALA A 146 -16.08 -5.35 6.50
C ALA A 146 -15.73 -5.80 7.91
N ALA A 147 -16.61 -5.56 8.90
CA ALA A 147 -16.41 -5.97 10.29
C ALA A 147 -16.30 -7.49 10.43
N LYS A 148 -17.23 -8.25 9.83
CA LYS A 148 -17.24 -9.73 9.86
C LYS A 148 -15.97 -10.33 9.24
N LEU A 149 -15.54 -9.82 8.07
CA LEU A 149 -14.33 -10.29 7.42
C LEU A 149 -13.07 -9.93 8.23
N SER A 150 -12.97 -8.71 8.73
CA SER A 150 -11.83 -8.27 9.54
C SER A 150 -11.68 -9.10 10.80
N ALA A 151 -12.77 -9.38 11.52
CA ALA A 151 -12.78 -10.22 12.73
C ALA A 151 -12.31 -11.66 12.45
N ASN A 152 -12.57 -12.19 11.26
CA ASN A 152 -12.21 -13.56 10.88
C ASN A 152 -10.91 -13.66 10.06
N TRP A 153 -10.28 -12.54 9.66
CA TRP A 153 -9.19 -12.51 8.68
C TRP A 153 -7.97 -13.34 9.05
N ASN A 154 -7.65 -13.43 10.33
CA ASN A 154 -6.53 -14.19 10.85
C ASN A 154 -6.94 -15.47 11.60
N THR A 155 -8.17 -15.92 11.41
CA THR A 155 -8.66 -17.18 12.00
C THR A 155 -8.56 -18.32 10.97
N PRO A 156 -8.63 -19.59 11.39
CA PRO A 156 -8.66 -20.74 10.48
C PRO A 156 -9.85 -20.79 9.51
N ARG A 157 -10.85 -19.92 9.70
CA ARG A 157 -12.01 -19.81 8.81
C ARG A 157 -11.64 -19.23 7.44
N ILE A 158 -10.53 -18.49 7.34
CA ILE A 158 -10.06 -17.92 6.07
C ILE A 158 -8.72 -18.55 5.73
N GLN A 159 -8.70 -19.32 4.65
CA GLN A 159 -7.49 -19.91 4.10
C GLN A 159 -6.96 -19.00 2.96
N LYS A 160 -5.65 -18.74 2.98
CA LYS A 160 -4.96 -17.93 1.98
C LYS A 160 -4.00 -18.85 1.23
N ILE A 161 -4.31 -19.14 -0.04
CA ILE A 161 -3.52 -20.03 -0.87
C ILE A 161 -2.86 -19.22 -1.98
N TYR A 162 -1.54 -19.39 -2.14
CA TYR A 162 -0.73 -18.71 -3.14
C TYR A 162 0.06 -19.72 -3.97
N ARG A 163 0.33 -19.36 -5.22
CA ARG A 163 1.38 -19.99 -6.01
C ARG A 163 2.54 -19.03 -6.12
N ALA A 164 3.77 -19.54 -5.98
CA ALA A 164 4.98 -18.75 -6.06
C ALA A 164 6.08 -19.53 -6.80
N LEU A 165 6.89 -18.80 -7.54
CA LEU A 165 8.18 -19.30 -8.02
C LEU A 165 9.24 -19.01 -6.95
N ALA A 166 10.02 -20.02 -6.60
CA ALA A 166 11.17 -19.89 -5.70
C ALA A 166 12.46 -20.21 -6.43
N GLN A 167 13.53 -19.53 -6.06
CA GLN A 167 14.85 -19.78 -6.60
C GLN A 167 15.46 -21.06 -5.96
N GLY A 168 16.17 -21.83 -6.76
CA GLY A 168 16.80 -23.08 -6.35
C GLY A 168 15.86 -24.28 -6.45
N ILE A 169 16.39 -25.46 -6.07
CA ILE A 169 15.66 -26.74 -6.13
C ILE A 169 15.27 -27.13 -4.70
N ALA A 170 13.98 -27.24 -4.45
CA ALA A 170 13.44 -27.68 -3.17
C ALA A 170 13.86 -29.14 -2.89
N ARG A 171 14.42 -29.39 -1.70
CA ARG A 171 14.88 -30.72 -1.28
C ARG A 171 13.75 -31.65 -0.79
N HIS A 172 12.69 -31.05 -0.24
CA HIS A 172 11.53 -31.77 0.30
C HIS A 172 10.27 -31.37 -0.46
N ASP A 173 9.21 -32.18 -0.38
CA ASP A 173 7.93 -31.90 -1.04
C ASP A 173 7.05 -30.95 -0.26
N ALA A 174 7.29 -30.81 1.04
CA ALA A 174 6.54 -29.92 1.92
C ALA A 174 7.47 -29.25 2.96
N TYR A 175 7.09 -28.05 3.36
CA TYR A 175 7.80 -27.25 4.36
C TYR A 175 6.80 -26.58 5.30
N GLU A 176 7.14 -26.57 6.57
CA GLU A 176 6.57 -25.66 7.55
C GLU A 176 7.59 -24.54 7.79
N ILE A 177 7.18 -23.30 7.53
CA ILE A 177 8.04 -22.13 7.61
C ILE A 177 7.54 -21.26 8.76
N LEU A 178 8.34 -21.17 9.83
CA LEU A 178 8.04 -20.41 11.04
C LEU A 178 8.91 -19.17 11.20
N THR A 179 9.66 -18.81 10.16
CA THR A 179 10.57 -17.66 10.18
C THR A 179 9.80 -16.36 10.37
N PRO A 180 10.11 -15.54 11.40
CA PRO A 180 9.51 -14.24 11.59
C PRO A 180 9.77 -13.31 10.39
N ILE A 181 8.83 -12.40 10.11
CA ILE A 181 8.91 -11.47 8.98
C ILE A 181 8.91 -10.03 9.49
N GLY A 182 9.87 -9.25 9.02
CA GLY A 182 10.03 -7.84 9.33
C GLY A 182 10.59 -7.04 8.16
N LEU A 183 10.67 -5.71 8.33
CA LEU A 183 11.33 -4.84 7.38
C LEU A 183 12.84 -5.09 7.41
N VAL A 184 13.44 -5.29 6.24
CA VAL A 184 14.88 -5.37 6.05
C VAL A 184 15.31 -4.37 4.97
N PRO A 185 16.50 -3.76 5.07
CA PRO A 185 17.02 -2.89 4.02
C PRO A 185 17.11 -3.61 2.67
N HIS A 186 16.81 -2.90 1.59
CA HIS A 186 16.93 -3.40 0.23
C HIS A 186 17.60 -2.36 -0.66
N PRO A 187 18.67 -2.70 -1.42
CA PRO A 187 19.50 -1.73 -2.11
C PRO A 187 18.77 -0.89 -3.17
N LEU A 188 17.71 -1.43 -3.77
CA LEU A 188 17.00 -0.74 -4.86
C LEU A 188 15.69 -0.07 -4.44
N ILE A 189 15.02 -0.54 -3.38
CA ILE A 189 13.65 -0.09 -3.02
C ILE A 189 13.53 0.32 -1.55
N GLY A 190 14.66 0.61 -0.90
CA GLY A 190 14.75 1.08 0.48
C GLY A 190 14.54 -0.02 1.50
N SER A 191 13.38 -0.66 1.56
CA SER A 191 13.11 -1.78 2.47
C SER A 191 12.07 -2.74 1.90
N VAL A 192 12.19 -4.01 2.29
CA VAL A 192 11.24 -5.09 1.97
C VAL A 192 10.84 -5.86 3.21
N TRP A 193 9.68 -6.46 3.19
CA TRP A 193 9.29 -7.45 4.18
C TRP A 193 9.95 -8.79 3.83
N ALA A 194 10.83 -9.27 4.70
CA ALA A 194 11.56 -10.52 4.53
C ALA A 194 11.81 -11.20 5.88
N ALA A 195 12.51 -12.33 5.86
CA ALA A 195 12.96 -13.02 7.06
C ALA A 195 13.76 -12.07 7.95
N ASN A 196 13.31 -11.89 9.20
CA ASN A 196 13.94 -11.02 10.18
C ASN A 196 13.70 -11.59 11.59
N PRO A 197 14.75 -11.94 12.34
CA PRO A 197 14.60 -12.49 13.70
C PRO A 197 13.81 -11.59 14.64
N SER A 198 13.90 -10.26 14.48
CA SER A 198 13.14 -9.26 15.25
C SER A 198 11.74 -8.98 14.64
N GLY A 199 11.35 -9.70 13.62
CA GLY A 199 10.09 -9.53 12.93
C GLY A 199 8.89 -10.10 13.68
N LYS A 200 7.71 -9.95 13.10
CA LYS A 200 6.47 -10.54 13.63
C LYS A 200 6.48 -12.06 13.38
N PRO A 201 6.08 -12.87 14.37
CA PRO A 201 5.86 -14.30 14.18
C PRO A 201 4.97 -14.56 12.97
N SER A 202 5.37 -15.49 12.13
CA SER A 202 4.60 -15.89 10.95
C SER A 202 4.68 -17.40 10.75
N LYS A 203 3.63 -17.96 10.15
CA LYS A 203 3.57 -19.38 9.80
C LYS A 203 3.07 -19.53 8.37
N SER A 204 3.82 -20.31 7.57
CA SER A 204 3.40 -20.70 6.22
C SER A 204 3.62 -22.20 6.04
N LEU A 205 2.69 -22.84 5.36
CA LEU A 205 2.85 -24.20 4.87
C LEU A 205 3.06 -24.15 3.37
N ALA A 206 4.17 -24.71 2.89
CA ALA A 206 4.47 -24.74 1.47
C ALA A 206 4.48 -26.21 0.98
N LYS A 207 3.86 -26.44 -0.18
CA LYS A 207 3.89 -27.72 -0.89
C LYS A 207 4.48 -27.50 -2.27
N VAL A 208 5.48 -28.30 -2.63
CA VAL A 208 6.11 -28.24 -3.95
C VAL A 208 5.12 -28.83 -4.97
N ILE A 209 4.81 -28.04 -6.00
CA ILE A 209 3.94 -28.46 -7.11
C ILE A 209 4.78 -29.06 -8.23
N SER A 210 5.91 -28.41 -8.54
CA SER A 210 6.83 -28.87 -9.59
C SER A 210 8.25 -28.38 -9.32
N ARG A 211 9.23 -29.04 -9.88
CA ARG A 211 10.64 -28.66 -9.91
C ARG A 211 11.08 -28.59 -11.36
N THR A 212 11.84 -27.55 -11.71
CA THR A 212 12.46 -27.44 -13.03
C THR A 212 13.92 -27.10 -12.88
N THR A 213 14.76 -27.74 -13.68
CA THR A 213 16.20 -27.49 -13.77
C THR A 213 16.54 -26.52 -14.90
N SER A 214 15.52 -26.01 -15.62
CA SER A 214 15.73 -25.10 -16.75
C SER A 214 16.25 -23.74 -16.26
N THR A 215 17.43 -23.35 -16.75
CA THR A 215 18.09 -22.06 -16.56
C THR A 215 17.53 -20.95 -17.47
N GLN A 216 16.29 -21.04 -17.92
CA GLN A 216 15.69 -19.94 -18.65
C GLN A 216 15.40 -18.80 -17.69
N HIS A 217 16.23 -17.77 -17.75
CA HIS A 217 15.95 -16.47 -17.13
C HIS A 217 14.67 -15.91 -17.74
N LEU A 218 13.61 -15.88 -16.95
CA LEU A 218 12.45 -15.06 -17.27
C LEU A 218 12.90 -13.58 -17.22
N ARG A 219 12.99 -12.97 -18.37
CA ARG A 219 13.21 -11.54 -18.55
C ARG A 219 11.93 -10.76 -18.28
#